data_eb014a9f64f5b385a5178f5ca275c928
#
_entry.id   eb014a9f64f5b385a5178f5ca275c928
#
_cell.length_a   1.000
_cell.length_b   1.000
_cell.length_c   1.000
_cell.angle_alpha   90.00
_cell.angle_beta   90.00
_cell.angle_gamma   90.00
#
_symmetry.space_group_name_H-M   'P 1'
#
loop_
_entity.id
_entity.type
_entity.pdbx_description
1 polymer ?
#
loop_
_entity_poly.entity_id
_entity_poly.type
_entity_poly.pdbx_seq_one_letter_code
_entity_poly.pdbx_strand_id
1 'polypeptide(L)'
;IHAEATSEKVALGHYLDGRVSAVVGTHTHIPTADERMLPGGTLYITDVGMTGPKEGVIGVSKEIVLNRFLNGFSTPNEVATGPKQLSAVIMDFRLKTIQRIHLESETV
;
A
#
# COMPACT_ATOMS: atom_id res chain seq x y z
N ILE A 1 -5.69 -6.81 5.71
CA ILE A 1 -6.94 -6.04 5.74
C ILE A 1 -6.99 -5.02 4.62
N HIS A 2 -8.06 -5.01 3.86
CA HIS A 2 -8.32 -4.03 2.81
C HIS A 2 -9.36 -3.04 3.32
N ALA A 3 -8.94 -1.86 3.72
CA ALA A 3 -9.81 -0.86 4.31
C ALA A 3 -9.28 0.55 4.04
N GLU A 4 -10.18 1.51 3.93
CA GLU A 4 -9.83 2.89 3.63
C GLU A 4 -9.26 3.62 4.85
N ALA A 5 -9.91 3.49 6.02
CA ALA A 5 -9.59 4.29 7.19
C ALA A 5 -8.34 3.77 7.92
N THR A 6 -7.34 4.63 8.04
CA THR A 6 -6.11 4.32 8.77
C THR A 6 -6.39 3.98 10.24
N SER A 7 -7.29 4.73 10.87
CA SER A 7 -7.64 4.49 12.28
C SER A 7 -8.24 3.11 12.52
N GLU A 8 -9.04 2.62 11.58
CA GLU A 8 -9.61 1.28 11.68
C GLU A 8 -8.54 0.20 11.54
N LYS A 9 -7.59 0.39 10.63
CA LYS A 9 -6.47 -0.53 10.45
C LYS A 9 -5.59 -0.60 11.69
N VAL A 10 -5.21 0.54 12.23
CA VAL A 10 -4.38 0.62 13.43
C VAL A 10 -5.11 0.02 14.63
N ALA A 11 -6.39 0.34 14.80
CA ALA A 11 -7.20 -0.23 15.89
C ALA A 11 -7.29 -1.76 15.79
N LEU A 12 -7.51 -2.28 14.58
CA LEU A 12 -7.54 -3.73 14.37
C LEU A 12 -6.18 -4.36 14.70
N GLY A 13 -5.09 -3.71 14.30
CA GLY A 13 -3.74 -4.17 14.64
C GLY A 13 -3.56 -4.31 16.15
N HIS A 14 -3.93 -3.29 16.91
CA HIS A 14 -3.85 -3.34 18.37
C HIS A 14 -4.79 -4.36 18.98
N TYR A 15 -6.00 -4.50 18.44
CA TYR A 15 -6.95 -5.49 18.92
C TYR A 15 -6.43 -6.92 18.75
N LEU A 16 -5.74 -7.19 17.65
CA LEU A 16 -5.21 -8.52 17.32
C LEU A 16 -3.78 -8.72 17.82
N ASP A 17 -3.16 -7.70 18.39
CA ASP A 17 -1.76 -7.74 18.82
C ASP A 17 -1.52 -8.88 19.83
N GLY A 18 -0.55 -9.73 19.54
CA GLY A 18 -0.25 -10.92 20.32
C GLY A 18 -1.13 -12.12 20.00
N ARG A 19 -2.16 -11.96 19.15
CA ARG A 19 -3.09 -13.03 18.78
C ARG A 19 -2.88 -13.54 17.37
N VAL A 20 -2.20 -12.76 16.54
CA VAL A 20 -1.85 -13.13 15.15
C VAL A 20 -0.39 -12.78 14.90
N SER A 21 0.19 -13.39 13.86
CA SER A 21 1.59 -13.15 13.51
C SER A 21 1.80 -11.78 12.86
N ALA A 22 0.87 -11.34 12.05
CA ALA A 22 0.96 -10.06 11.36
C ALA A 22 -0.42 -9.51 11.01
N VAL A 23 -0.49 -8.18 10.91
CA VAL A 23 -1.63 -7.46 10.34
C VAL A 23 -1.07 -6.53 9.27
N VAL A 24 -1.50 -6.73 8.03
CA VAL A 24 -0.98 -6.02 6.86
C VAL A 24 -2.16 -5.37 6.14
N GLY A 25 -2.05 -4.06 5.90
CA GLY A 25 -3.09 -3.29 5.25
C GLY A 25 -2.85 -3.08 3.77
N THR A 26 -3.94 -2.87 3.05
CA THR A 26 -3.99 -2.50 1.64
C THR A 26 -5.11 -1.50 1.43
N HIS A 27 -5.28 -0.99 0.26
CA HIS A 27 -6.35 -0.13 -0.24
C HIS A 27 -5.87 1.23 -0.74
N THR A 28 -4.99 1.92 0.00
CA THR A 28 -4.61 3.29 -0.38
C THR A 28 -3.73 3.35 -1.62
N HIS A 29 -3.14 2.22 -2.03
CA HIS A 29 -2.19 2.10 -3.13
C HIS A 29 -0.82 2.73 -2.85
N ILE A 30 -0.67 3.43 -1.73
CA ILE A 30 0.56 4.12 -1.35
C ILE A 30 1.15 3.42 -0.12
N PRO A 31 2.42 3.00 -0.16
CA PRO A 31 3.02 2.34 1.00
C PRO A 31 3.20 3.32 2.14
N THR A 32 2.83 2.90 3.34
CA THR A 32 3.07 3.68 4.56
C THR A 32 4.42 3.31 5.15
N ALA A 33 4.95 4.16 6.00
CA ALA A 33 6.28 4.01 6.59
C ALA A 33 6.22 3.60 8.06
N ASP A 34 5.13 2.96 8.46
CA ASP A 34 4.87 2.59 9.85
C ASP A 34 5.08 1.11 10.13
N GLU A 35 5.87 0.41 9.33
CA GLU A 35 6.22 -0.99 9.59
C GLU A 35 6.87 -1.14 10.95
N ARG A 36 6.32 -2.02 11.78
CA ARG A 36 6.83 -2.21 13.14
C ARG A 36 6.32 -3.50 13.77
N MET A 37 6.97 -3.88 14.86
CA MET A 37 6.43 -4.86 15.78
C MET A 37 5.58 -4.13 16.82
N LEU A 38 4.33 -4.55 16.99
CA LEU A 38 3.46 -4.03 18.05
C LEU A 38 3.91 -4.57 19.42
N PRO A 39 3.49 -3.92 20.53
CA PRO A 39 3.94 -4.31 21.86
C PRO A 39 3.72 -5.78 22.21
N GLY A 40 2.68 -6.43 21.69
CA GLY A 40 2.39 -7.85 21.90
C GLY A 40 3.09 -8.80 20.95
N GLY A 41 3.90 -8.28 20.02
CA GLY A 41 4.71 -9.07 19.10
C GLY A 41 4.13 -9.27 17.70
N THR A 42 2.96 -8.75 17.39
CA THR A 42 2.40 -8.81 16.05
C THR A 42 3.14 -7.82 15.14
N LEU A 43 3.55 -8.26 13.96
CA LEU A 43 4.14 -7.38 12.96
C LEU A 43 3.03 -6.60 12.25
N TYR A 44 3.26 -5.32 11.99
CA TYR A 44 2.21 -4.43 11.48
C TYR A 44 2.72 -3.45 10.43
N ILE A 45 1.90 -3.23 9.40
CA ILE A 45 2.03 -2.09 8.51
C ILE A 45 0.63 -1.65 8.05
N THR A 46 0.39 -0.36 8.03
CA THR A 46 -0.92 0.19 7.64
C THR A 46 -1.24 -0.08 6.18
N ASP A 47 -0.29 0.14 5.27
CA ASP A 47 -0.51 -0.15 3.85
C ASP A 47 0.79 -0.57 3.18
N VAL A 48 0.75 -1.69 2.47
CA VAL A 48 1.90 -2.22 1.73
C VAL A 48 2.17 -1.41 0.46
N GLY A 49 1.17 -0.70 -0.03
CA GLY A 49 1.21 -0.04 -1.33
C GLY A 49 0.75 -0.95 -2.46
N MET A 50 0.96 -0.49 -3.68
CA MET A 50 0.59 -1.25 -4.87
C MET A 50 1.81 -1.65 -5.67
N THR A 51 1.64 -2.70 -6.46
CA THR A 51 2.58 -3.08 -7.51
C THR A 51 1.93 -2.76 -8.85
N GLY A 52 2.59 -1.95 -9.65
CA GLY A 52 2.03 -1.51 -10.93
C GLY A 52 2.72 -0.26 -11.47
N PRO A 53 2.02 0.53 -12.30
CA PRO A 53 2.60 1.71 -12.92
C PRO A 53 2.97 2.78 -11.88
N LYS A 54 4.16 3.34 -12.02
CA LYS A 54 4.68 4.35 -11.10
C LYS A 54 4.11 5.74 -11.37
N GLU A 55 3.97 6.10 -12.64
CA GLU A 55 3.67 7.46 -13.06
C GLU A 55 2.18 7.80 -13.13
N GLY A 56 1.31 6.89 -12.78
CA GLY A 56 -0.11 7.15 -12.73
C GLY A 56 -0.57 7.74 -11.40
N VAL A 57 -1.87 8.00 -11.32
CA VAL A 57 -2.52 8.34 -10.06
C VAL A 57 -3.16 7.07 -9.52
N ILE A 58 -2.53 6.49 -8.52
CA ILE A 58 -2.90 5.18 -7.93
C ILE A 58 -3.20 4.10 -8.98
N GLY A 59 -2.38 4.07 -10.05
CA GLY A 59 -2.49 3.09 -11.12
C GLY A 59 -3.26 3.52 -12.34
N VAL A 60 -4.00 4.61 -12.27
CA VAL A 60 -4.79 5.15 -13.39
C VAL A 60 -3.96 6.20 -14.13
N SER A 61 -4.14 6.27 -15.46
CA SER A 61 -3.51 7.31 -16.29
C SER A 61 -3.70 8.68 -15.67
N LYS A 62 -2.60 9.41 -15.47
CA LYS A 62 -2.65 10.74 -14.86
C LYS A 62 -3.42 11.74 -15.70
N GLU A 63 -3.36 11.64 -17.02
CA GLU A 63 -4.09 12.53 -17.94
C GLU A 63 -5.59 12.39 -17.75
N ILE A 64 -6.08 11.16 -17.58
CA ILE A 64 -7.50 10.90 -17.33
C ILE A 64 -7.94 11.51 -16.01
N VAL A 65 -7.16 11.28 -14.95
CA VAL A 65 -7.50 11.77 -13.61
C VAL A 65 -7.45 13.29 -13.55
N LEU A 66 -6.39 13.90 -14.08
CA LEU A 66 -6.25 15.35 -14.11
C LEU A 66 -7.37 16.00 -14.92
N ASN A 67 -7.72 15.44 -16.07
CA ASN A 67 -8.80 15.95 -16.87
C ASN A 67 -10.15 15.89 -16.14
N ARG A 68 -10.38 14.81 -15.39
CA ARG A 68 -11.58 14.66 -14.55
C ARG A 68 -11.66 15.74 -13.48
N PHE A 69 -10.57 16.02 -12.78
CA PHE A 69 -10.53 17.05 -11.74
C PHE A 69 -10.66 18.46 -12.33
N LEU A 70 -10.03 18.72 -13.47
CA LEU A 70 -10.00 20.07 -14.06
C LEU A 70 -11.28 20.40 -14.83
N ASN A 71 -11.86 19.43 -15.52
CA ASN A 71 -12.97 19.66 -16.44
C ASN A 71 -14.28 18.96 -16.06
N GLY A 72 -14.25 18.11 -15.04
CA GLY A 72 -15.43 17.40 -14.57
C GLY A 72 -15.92 16.29 -15.49
N PHE A 73 -15.20 15.97 -16.56
CA PHE A 73 -15.60 14.92 -17.49
C PHE A 73 -15.28 13.55 -16.91
N SER A 74 -16.26 12.64 -17.01
CA SER A 74 -16.06 11.25 -16.62
C SER A 74 -15.72 10.44 -17.86
N THR A 75 -14.52 9.90 -17.91
CA THR A 75 -14.08 8.95 -18.94
C THR A 75 -13.69 7.63 -18.27
N PRO A 76 -13.77 6.50 -18.99
CA PRO A 76 -13.33 5.23 -18.42
C PRO A 76 -11.89 5.29 -17.93
N ASN A 77 -11.61 4.67 -16.80
CA ASN A 77 -10.26 4.56 -16.29
C ASN A 77 -9.41 3.66 -17.20
N GLU A 78 -8.17 4.07 -17.40
CA GLU A 78 -7.17 3.25 -18.08
C GLU A 78 -5.95 3.11 -17.19
N VAL A 79 -5.34 1.93 -17.23
CA VAL A 79 -4.11 1.67 -16.50
C VAL A 79 -3.00 2.55 -17.07
N ALA A 80 -2.26 3.21 -16.19
CA ALA A 80 -1.14 4.04 -16.61
C ALA A 80 -0.06 3.19 -17.28
N THR A 81 0.70 3.83 -18.19
CA THR A 81 1.84 3.21 -18.86
C THR A 81 3.14 3.76 -18.28
N GLY A 82 4.27 3.19 -18.71
CA GLY A 82 5.59 3.64 -18.28
C GLY A 82 6.24 2.73 -17.25
N PRO A 83 7.20 3.26 -16.49
CA PRO A 83 7.92 2.48 -15.50
C PRO A 83 7.00 1.83 -14.49
N LYS A 84 7.40 0.66 -14.00
CA LYS A 84 6.66 -0.10 -13.01
C LYS A 84 7.35 -0.01 -11.65
N GLN A 85 6.58 -0.18 -10.61
CA GLN A 85 7.09 -0.30 -9.24
C GLN A 85 6.51 -1.53 -8.58
N LEU A 86 7.28 -2.11 -7.68
CA LEU A 86 6.85 -3.19 -6.81
C LEU A 86 6.98 -2.69 -5.36
N SER A 87 5.90 -2.78 -4.62
CA SER A 87 5.87 -2.49 -3.19
C SER A 87 5.52 -3.76 -2.43
N ALA A 88 6.34 -4.11 -1.45
CA ALA A 88 6.17 -5.33 -0.69
C ALA A 88 6.75 -5.17 0.72
N VAL A 89 6.52 -6.16 1.56
CA VAL A 89 7.19 -6.28 2.85
C VAL A 89 7.76 -7.69 2.98
N ILE A 90 8.89 -7.79 3.67
CA ILE A 90 9.44 -9.07 4.13
C ILE A 90 9.32 -9.11 5.64
N MET A 91 8.76 -10.20 6.13
CA MET A 91 8.59 -10.42 7.56
C MET A 91 9.30 -11.70 7.99
N ASP A 92 10.01 -11.62 9.11
CA ASP A 92 10.58 -12.78 9.78
C ASP A 92 9.84 -12.95 11.11
N PHE A 93 8.98 -13.96 11.19
CA PHE A 93 8.16 -14.19 12.39
C PHE A 93 8.96 -14.73 13.56
N ARG A 94 10.12 -15.28 13.30
CA ARG A 94 11.01 -15.79 14.33
C ARG A 94 11.81 -14.68 14.99
N LEU A 95 12.36 -13.77 14.16
CA LEU A 95 13.12 -12.63 14.65
C LEU A 95 12.23 -11.41 14.95
N LYS A 96 10.96 -11.48 14.61
CA LYS A 96 9.99 -10.39 14.77
C LYS A 96 10.43 -9.11 14.06
N THR A 97 10.86 -9.28 12.81
CA THR A 97 11.26 -8.15 11.96
C THR A 97 10.33 -7.99 10.78
N ILE A 98 10.12 -6.75 10.38
CA ILE A 98 9.37 -6.38 9.17
C ILE A 98 10.16 -5.30 8.43
N GLN A 99 10.28 -5.45 7.12
CA GLN A 99 11.05 -4.54 6.29
C GLN A 99 10.30 -4.27 5.00
N ARG A 100 10.24 -3.00 4.60
CA ARG A 100 9.65 -2.62 3.31
C ARG A 100 10.63 -2.89 2.18
N ILE A 101 10.06 -3.30 1.05
CA ILE A 101 10.79 -3.44 -0.21
C ILE A 101 10.12 -2.55 -1.25
N HIS A 102 10.92 -1.78 -1.95
CA HIS A 102 10.48 -0.97 -3.07
C HIS A 102 11.46 -1.14 -4.22
N LEU A 103 10.96 -1.67 -5.33
CA LEU A 103 11.74 -1.87 -6.55
C LEU A 103 11.08 -1.12 -7.69
N GLU A 104 11.89 -0.60 -8.59
CA GLU A 104 11.40 0.10 -9.77
C GLU A 104 12.06 -0.48 -11.02
N SER A 105 11.29 -0.57 -12.10
CA SER A 105 11.83 -0.89 -13.42
C SER A 105 11.81 0.37 -14.28
N GLU A 106 12.84 0.58 -15.08
CA GLU A 106 12.90 1.70 -16.01
C GLU A 106 12.19 1.39 -17.32
N THR A 107 11.91 0.12 -17.57
CA THR A 107 11.27 -0.31 -18.82
C THR A 107 9.77 -0.49 -18.65
N VAL A 108 9.08 -0.19 -19.71
CA VAL A 108 7.62 -0.27 -19.82
C VAL A 108 7.15 -1.73 -19.87
#